data_636d3d65c1c41b0678bc8a11dab58b3a
#
_entry.id   636d3d65c1c41b0678bc8a11dab58b3a
#
_cell.length_a   1.000
_cell.length_b   1.000
_cell.length_c   1.000
_cell.angle_alpha   90.00
_cell.angle_beta   90.00
_cell.angle_gamma   90.00
#
_symmetry.space_group_name_H-M   'P 1'
#
loop_
_entity.id
_entity.type
_entity.pdbx_description
1 polymer ?
#
loop_
_entity_poly.entity_id
_entity_poly.type
_entity_poly.pdbx_seq_one_letter_code
_entity_poly.pdbx_strand_id
1 'polypeptide(L)'
;MSLTNMLEAAARGGTVEVEQGWTQGRAIFGGLTGALLLAAMKGCLRSRDTGDGSAPVVHPLRSITVSFIGPATTGPVEVDAEILRVGSNVVQCQATVRQEGAIVATALAAFGKHRQSSISVAPAHPMPALGDPTAIEAFPYIEKLTPEFYQFVELRQVGGQLPFSGSETADLSGWASLREAPERFEEEHLVVLADAWPPAPIQMLDGFAPGSSLTWTLELIAEVGPEAFPAESILGYAAATDAARDGYAHTHAMLWRPDGELVAISRQTITVFG
;
A
#
# COMPACT_ATOMS: atom_id res chain seq x y z
N MET A 1 7.05 18.84 1.29
CA MET A 1 8.07 17.76 0.97
C MET A 1 7.40 16.75 0.06
N SER A 2 7.98 16.32 -1.04
CA SER A 2 7.38 15.31 -1.93
C SER A 2 7.33 13.93 -1.26
N LEU A 3 6.52 13.00 -1.81
CA LEU A 3 6.51 11.60 -1.37
C LEU A 3 7.95 11.04 -1.29
N THR A 4 8.75 11.29 -2.31
CA THR A 4 10.16 10.87 -2.38
C THR A 4 10.96 11.35 -1.15
N ASN A 5 10.82 12.61 -0.76
CA ASN A 5 11.56 13.16 0.38
C ASN A 5 11.15 12.50 1.72
N MET A 6 9.86 12.19 1.89
CA MET A 6 9.36 11.47 3.08
C MET A 6 9.90 10.03 3.12
N LEU A 7 9.89 9.34 1.98
CA LEU A 7 10.45 7.98 1.87
C LEU A 7 11.96 7.95 2.14
N GLU A 8 12.71 8.91 1.61
CA GLU A 8 14.14 9.07 1.90
C GLU A 8 14.40 9.37 3.38
N ALA A 9 13.58 10.22 4.01
CA ALA A 9 13.69 10.49 5.44
C ALA A 9 13.44 9.22 6.25
N ALA A 10 12.38 8.45 5.94
CA ALA A 10 12.09 7.18 6.58
C ALA A 10 13.22 6.15 6.38
N ALA A 11 13.82 6.09 5.20
CA ALA A 11 14.96 5.19 4.92
C ALA A 11 16.21 5.53 5.74
N ARG A 12 16.36 6.77 6.21
CA ARG A 12 17.44 7.16 7.15
C ARG A 12 17.14 6.77 8.59
N GLY A 13 15.88 6.47 8.90
CA GLY A 13 15.39 6.28 10.26
C GLY A 13 15.21 7.58 11.03
N GLY A 14 14.45 7.55 12.12
CA GLY A 14 14.20 8.72 12.97
C GLY A 14 12.95 9.52 12.58
N THR A 15 13.00 10.82 12.69
CA THR A 15 11.84 11.69 12.49
C THR A 15 11.57 11.96 11.01
N VAL A 16 10.33 11.73 10.60
CA VAL A 16 9.79 12.07 9.29
C VAL A 16 8.69 13.10 9.47
N GLU A 17 8.77 14.22 8.77
CA GLU A 17 7.72 15.24 8.74
C GLU A 17 6.67 14.83 7.69
N VAL A 18 5.49 14.42 8.14
CA VAL A 18 4.38 14.08 7.24
C VAL A 18 3.58 15.32 6.91
N GLU A 19 3.55 15.67 5.63
CA GLU A 19 2.92 16.89 5.16
C GLU A 19 1.41 16.85 5.13
N GLN A 20 0.83 18.04 5.15
CA GLN A 20 -0.59 18.25 4.87
C GLN A 20 -0.94 17.66 3.50
N GLY A 21 -2.17 17.16 3.40
CA GLY A 21 -2.65 16.53 2.17
C GLY A 21 -2.48 15.00 2.14
N TRP A 22 -1.64 14.40 2.96
CA TRP A 22 -1.48 12.94 3.04
C TRP A 22 -2.41 12.29 4.08
N THR A 23 -3.65 12.76 4.14
CA THR A 23 -4.63 12.25 5.11
C THR A 23 -5.84 11.60 4.45
N GLN A 24 -6.42 10.65 5.20
CA GLN A 24 -7.73 10.06 4.98
C GLN A 24 -8.57 10.36 6.22
N GLY A 25 -9.48 11.30 6.10
CA GLY A 25 -10.16 11.86 7.26
C GLY A 25 -9.17 12.58 8.18
N ARG A 26 -9.14 12.22 9.46
CA ARG A 26 -8.24 12.83 10.47
C ARG A 26 -6.87 12.17 10.58
N ALA A 27 -6.69 11.01 10.00
CA ALA A 27 -5.46 10.21 10.12
C ALA A 27 -4.63 10.27 8.84
N ILE A 28 -3.33 10.04 8.99
CA ILE A 28 -2.43 9.80 7.85
C ILE A 28 -2.96 8.61 7.05
N PHE A 29 -2.92 8.73 5.73
CA PHE A 29 -3.30 7.68 4.78
C PHE A 29 -2.48 6.40 5.04
N GLY A 30 -3.18 5.24 5.10
CA GLY A 30 -2.57 3.96 5.45
C GLY A 30 -1.49 3.52 4.47
N GLY A 31 -1.69 3.77 3.17
CA GLY A 31 -0.71 3.47 2.13
C GLY A 31 0.60 4.25 2.31
N LEU A 32 0.54 5.53 2.71
CA LEU A 32 1.76 6.28 3.06
C LEU A 32 2.42 5.68 4.30
N THR A 33 1.65 5.36 5.34
CA THR A 33 2.19 4.74 6.56
C THR A 33 2.92 3.43 6.25
N GLY A 34 2.32 2.57 5.41
CA GLY A 34 2.94 1.32 4.95
C GLY A 34 4.22 1.56 4.14
N ALA A 35 4.22 2.57 3.27
CA ALA A 35 5.40 2.95 2.47
C ALA A 35 6.55 3.49 3.34
N LEU A 36 6.26 4.29 4.37
CA LEU A 36 7.27 4.78 5.33
C LEU A 36 7.91 3.62 6.11
N LEU A 37 7.09 2.66 6.58
CA LEU A 37 7.56 1.45 7.25
C LEU A 37 8.47 0.62 6.34
N LEU A 38 8.08 0.42 5.07
CA LEU A 38 8.89 -0.30 4.09
C LEU A 38 10.21 0.43 3.78
N ALA A 39 10.16 1.74 3.58
CA ALA A 39 11.34 2.56 3.32
C ALA A 39 12.36 2.47 4.47
N ALA A 40 11.91 2.53 5.72
CA ALA A 40 12.76 2.37 6.89
C ALA A 40 13.40 0.98 6.94
N MET A 41 12.66 -0.09 6.66
CA MET A 41 13.20 -1.45 6.59
C MET A 41 14.28 -1.58 5.50
N LYS A 42 14.02 -1.05 4.29
CA LYS A 42 15.00 -1.05 3.18
C LYS A 42 16.24 -0.22 3.54
N GLY A 43 16.07 0.91 4.22
CA GLY A 43 17.16 1.72 4.75
C GLY A 43 18.03 0.97 5.76
N CYS A 44 17.40 0.30 6.72
CA CYS A 44 18.05 -0.56 7.70
C CYS A 44 18.83 -1.71 7.03
N LEU A 45 18.26 -2.32 5.98
CA LEU A 45 18.94 -3.37 5.21
C LEU A 45 20.17 -2.83 4.45
N ARG A 46 20.09 -1.61 3.86
CA ARG A 46 21.21 -0.97 3.15
C ARG A 46 22.35 -0.55 4.06
N SER A 47 22.05 -0.21 5.31
CA SER A 47 23.06 0.19 6.32
C SER A 47 23.66 -0.96 7.10
N ARG A 48 23.24 -2.21 6.84
CA ARG A 48 23.67 -3.40 7.57
C ARG A 48 25.17 -3.66 7.34
N ASP A 49 25.89 -3.91 8.44
CA ASP A 49 27.25 -4.49 8.35
C ASP A 49 27.17 -5.95 7.87
N THR A 50 27.89 -6.26 6.81
CA THR A 50 27.96 -7.62 6.23
C THR A 50 29.05 -8.48 6.86
N GLY A 51 29.96 -7.85 7.64
CA GLY A 51 31.09 -8.51 8.32
C GLY A 51 32.27 -8.88 7.41
N ASP A 52 32.08 -8.83 6.08
CA ASP A 52 33.11 -9.14 5.07
C ASP A 52 33.47 -7.90 4.23
N GLY A 53 32.88 -6.74 4.55
CA GLY A 53 33.09 -5.47 3.83
C GLY A 53 32.39 -5.39 2.47
N SER A 54 31.57 -6.36 2.10
CA SER A 54 30.74 -6.27 0.89
C SER A 54 29.58 -5.29 1.08
N ALA A 55 29.07 -4.72 -0.02
CA ALA A 55 27.86 -3.90 0.04
C ALA A 55 26.64 -4.78 0.39
N PRO A 56 25.77 -4.34 1.32
CA PRO A 56 24.53 -5.05 1.61
C PRO A 56 23.64 -5.13 0.38
N VAL A 57 23.07 -6.31 0.13
CA VAL A 57 22.08 -6.51 -0.93
C VAL A 57 20.69 -6.50 -0.32
N VAL A 58 19.84 -5.60 -0.78
CA VAL A 58 18.42 -5.60 -0.46
C VAL A 58 17.71 -6.49 -1.49
N HIS A 59 17.14 -7.58 -1.02
CA HIS A 59 16.36 -8.49 -1.87
C HIS A 59 14.96 -7.90 -2.11
N PRO A 60 14.28 -8.32 -3.21
CA PRO A 60 12.90 -7.94 -3.46
C PRO A 60 11.98 -8.23 -2.27
N LEU A 61 11.02 -7.35 -2.04
CA LEU A 61 9.95 -7.56 -1.08
C LEU A 61 9.09 -8.77 -1.51
N ARG A 62 8.78 -9.67 -0.57
CA ARG A 62 7.86 -10.79 -0.81
C ARG A 62 6.52 -10.58 -0.14
N SER A 63 6.54 -10.04 1.07
CA SER A 63 5.32 -9.67 1.77
C SER A 63 5.60 -8.60 2.82
N ILE A 64 4.60 -7.79 3.08
CA ILE A 64 4.54 -6.88 4.21
C ILE A 64 3.17 -7.01 4.87
N THR A 65 3.15 -7.11 6.19
CA THR A 65 1.92 -7.09 7.00
C THR A 65 1.98 -5.90 7.94
N VAL A 66 1.00 -5.01 7.84
CA VAL A 66 0.87 -3.80 8.66
C VAL A 66 -0.27 -3.95 9.65
N SER A 67 -0.05 -3.60 10.90
CA SER A 67 -1.08 -3.42 11.93
C SER A 67 -1.22 -1.93 12.22
N PHE A 68 -2.42 -1.39 12.03
CA PHE A 68 -2.76 -0.01 12.36
C PHE A 68 -3.31 0.02 13.78
N ILE A 69 -2.56 0.62 14.71
CA ILE A 69 -2.79 0.55 16.15
C ILE A 69 -3.53 1.78 16.65
N GLY A 70 -3.19 2.94 16.07
CA GLY A 70 -3.82 4.21 16.40
C GLY A 70 -3.76 5.20 15.25
N PRO A 71 -4.60 6.24 15.28
CA PRO A 71 -4.54 7.29 14.26
C PRO A 71 -3.27 8.12 14.45
N ALA A 72 -2.50 8.28 13.38
CA ALA A 72 -1.43 9.28 13.30
C ALA A 72 -1.97 10.51 12.56
N THR A 73 -1.53 11.70 12.96
CA THR A 73 -1.86 12.95 12.28
C THR A 73 -0.64 13.50 11.53
N THR A 74 -0.86 14.44 10.62
CA THR A 74 0.24 15.15 9.93
C THR A 74 1.17 15.82 10.93
N GLY A 75 2.42 16.05 10.52
CA GLY A 75 3.51 16.53 11.37
C GLY A 75 4.55 15.45 11.63
N PRO A 76 5.37 15.60 12.68
CA PRO A 76 6.47 14.69 12.95
C PRO A 76 5.97 13.32 13.42
N VAL A 77 6.50 12.27 12.79
CA VAL A 77 6.40 10.88 13.23
C VAL A 77 7.80 10.29 13.33
N GLU A 78 8.01 9.40 14.27
CA GLU A 78 9.26 8.64 14.39
C GLU A 78 9.10 7.29 13.71
N VAL A 79 10.04 6.94 12.82
CA VAL A 79 10.03 5.69 12.07
C VAL A 79 11.32 4.93 12.36
N ASP A 80 11.19 3.74 12.94
CA ASP A 80 12.31 2.87 13.29
C ASP A 80 12.13 1.50 12.64
N ALA A 81 13.24 0.87 12.26
CA ALA A 81 13.25 -0.47 11.72
C ALA A 81 14.40 -1.30 12.26
N GLU A 82 14.17 -2.60 12.38
CA GLU A 82 15.18 -3.57 12.79
C GLU A 82 15.14 -4.83 11.93
N ILE A 83 16.30 -5.45 11.79
CA ILE A 83 16.44 -6.75 11.14
C ILE A 83 16.24 -7.84 12.20
N LEU A 84 15.18 -8.61 12.07
CA LEU A 84 14.88 -9.71 12.99
C LEU A 84 15.72 -10.94 12.69
N ARG A 85 15.96 -11.22 11.41
CA ARG A 85 16.72 -12.40 10.98
C ARG A 85 17.30 -12.20 9.58
N VAL A 86 18.55 -12.59 9.42
CA VAL A 86 19.21 -12.75 8.11
C VAL A 86 19.42 -14.24 7.85
N GLY A 87 18.70 -14.76 6.87
CA GLY A 87 18.92 -16.12 6.36
C GLY A 87 19.67 -16.08 5.03
N SER A 88 20.04 -17.24 4.49
CA SER A 88 20.73 -17.34 3.22
C SER A 88 19.93 -16.84 2.00
N ASN A 89 18.61 -16.92 2.07
CA ASN A 89 17.70 -16.59 0.96
C ASN A 89 16.62 -15.57 1.34
N VAL A 90 16.33 -15.42 2.63
CA VAL A 90 15.25 -14.57 3.14
C VAL A 90 15.77 -13.75 4.31
N VAL A 91 15.43 -12.47 4.32
CA VAL A 91 15.62 -11.56 5.45
C VAL A 91 14.26 -11.14 5.95
N GLN A 92 14.10 -11.09 7.27
CA GLN A 92 12.88 -10.58 7.91
C GLN A 92 13.20 -9.33 8.71
N CYS A 93 12.36 -8.32 8.56
CA CYS A 93 12.45 -7.04 9.23
C CYS A 93 11.16 -6.69 9.93
N GLN A 94 11.27 -5.86 10.95
CA GLN A 94 10.17 -5.17 11.60
C GLN A 94 10.40 -3.67 11.50
N ALA A 95 9.30 -2.90 11.40
CA ALA A 95 9.35 -1.46 11.55
C ALA A 95 8.15 -0.96 12.37
N THR A 96 8.31 0.21 12.98
CA THR A 96 7.30 0.84 13.82
C THR A 96 7.23 2.33 13.52
N VAL A 97 6.03 2.87 13.43
CA VAL A 97 5.76 4.32 13.43
C VAL A 97 5.23 4.70 14.80
N ARG A 98 5.81 5.78 15.37
CA ARG A 98 5.37 6.39 16.63
C ARG A 98 5.02 7.85 16.40
N GLN A 99 4.06 8.33 17.16
CA GLN A 99 3.75 9.75 17.25
C GLN A 99 3.53 10.10 18.73
N GLU A 100 4.17 11.14 19.23
CA GLU A 100 4.11 11.56 20.64
C GLU A 100 4.40 10.41 21.62
N GLY A 101 5.34 9.52 21.25
CA GLY A 101 5.74 8.35 22.04
C GLY A 101 4.81 7.13 21.94
N ALA A 102 3.61 7.27 21.36
CA ALA A 102 2.68 6.16 21.18
C ALA A 102 2.94 5.43 19.86
N ILE A 103 2.85 4.10 19.85
CA ILE A 103 2.89 3.30 18.62
C ILE A 103 1.57 3.52 17.86
N VAL A 104 1.65 3.97 16.62
CA VAL A 104 0.49 4.17 15.74
C VAL A 104 0.38 3.11 14.64
N ALA A 105 1.51 2.56 14.21
CA ALA A 105 1.53 1.41 13.30
C ALA A 105 2.79 0.56 13.49
N THR A 106 2.71 -0.72 13.16
CA THR A 106 3.86 -1.62 13.09
C THR A 106 3.72 -2.55 11.89
N ALA A 107 4.86 -2.99 11.34
CA ALA A 107 4.85 -3.92 10.22
C ALA A 107 5.95 -4.98 10.37
N LEU A 108 5.66 -6.16 9.78
CA LEU A 108 6.63 -7.22 9.51
C LEU A 108 6.76 -7.38 8.00
N ALA A 109 7.99 -7.52 7.50
CA ALA A 109 8.25 -7.76 6.10
C ALA A 109 9.27 -8.88 5.87
N ALA A 110 9.06 -9.62 4.78
CA ALA A 110 9.99 -10.63 4.28
C ALA A 110 10.56 -10.20 2.93
N PHE A 111 11.90 -10.16 2.84
CA PHE A 111 12.65 -9.90 1.62
C PHE A 111 13.33 -11.18 1.17
N GLY A 112 13.22 -11.57 -0.10
CA GLY A 112 13.69 -12.86 -0.56
C GLY A 112 14.33 -12.86 -1.94
N LYS A 113 15.42 -13.61 -2.09
CA LYS A 113 16.08 -13.84 -3.38
C LYS A 113 15.17 -14.57 -4.37
N HIS A 114 15.38 -14.31 -5.65
CA HIS A 114 14.92 -15.23 -6.68
C HIS A 114 15.58 -16.60 -6.54
N ARG A 115 14.79 -17.64 -6.71
CA ARG A 115 15.27 -19.03 -6.67
C ARG A 115 14.64 -19.82 -7.79
N GLN A 116 15.38 -20.77 -8.36
CA GLN A 116 14.79 -21.76 -9.24
C GLN A 116 13.77 -22.62 -8.45
N SER A 117 12.64 -22.90 -9.06
CA SER A 117 11.59 -23.74 -8.50
C SER A 117 11.00 -24.61 -9.61
N SER A 118 10.68 -25.85 -9.27
CA SER A 118 9.89 -26.74 -10.12
C SER A 118 8.37 -26.49 -9.96
N ILE A 119 7.97 -25.62 -9.02
CA ILE A 119 6.58 -25.26 -8.81
C ILE A 119 6.29 -23.98 -9.59
N SER A 120 5.29 -24.06 -10.49
CA SER A 120 4.75 -22.92 -11.22
C SER A 120 3.23 -23.07 -11.26
N VAL A 121 2.52 -22.09 -10.75
CA VAL A 121 1.06 -22.04 -10.73
C VAL A 121 0.63 -20.69 -11.28
N ALA A 122 -0.17 -20.71 -12.35
CA ALA A 122 -0.76 -19.48 -12.88
C ALA A 122 -1.75 -18.86 -11.86
N PRO A 123 -1.95 -17.53 -11.89
CA PRO A 123 -2.98 -16.89 -11.08
C PRO A 123 -4.35 -17.55 -11.26
N ALA A 124 -5.05 -17.82 -10.15
CA ALA A 124 -6.36 -18.44 -10.17
C ALA A 124 -7.42 -17.56 -10.87
N HIS A 125 -7.23 -16.25 -10.83
CA HIS A 125 -8.10 -15.27 -11.44
C HIS A 125 -7.29 -14.39 -12.38
N PRO A 126 -7.66 -14.30 -13.67
CA PRO A 126 -7.06 -13.36 -14.60
C PRO A 126 -7.48 -11.92 -14.24
N MET A 127 -6.76 -10.96 -14.77
CA MET A 127 -7.16 -9.55 -14.68
C MET A 127 -8.58 -9.39 -15.26
N PRO A 128 -9.51 -8.75 -14.53
CA PRO A 128 -10.82 -8.44 -15.09
C PRO A 128 -10.70 -7.46 -16.26
N ALA A 129 -11.77 -7.33 -17.07
CA ALA A 129 -11.80 -6.39 -18.18
C ALA A 129 -11.91 -4.94 -17.66
N LEU A 130 -10.79 -4.31 -17.34
CA LEU A 130 -10.75 -2.94 -16.81
C LEU A 130 -10.80 -1.86 -17.91
N GLY A 131 -10.70 -2.25 -19.19
CA GLY A 131 -10.66 -1.30 -20.31
C GLY A 131 -9.36 -0.50 -20.37
N ASP A 132 -9.31 0.46 -21.31
CA ASP A 132 -8.16 1.35 -21.47
C ASP A 132 -8.21 2.45 -20.38
N PRO A 133 -7.19 2.55 -19.51
CA PRO A 133 -7.18 3.56 -18.46
C PRO A 133 -7.22 5.00 -18.99
N THR A 134 -6.73 5.25 -20.23
CA THR A 134 -6.73 6.60 -20.82
C THR A 134 -8.12 7.05 -21.24
N ALA A 135 -9.05 6.13 -21.45
CA ALA A 135 -10.44 6.40 -21.82
C ALA A 135 -11.37 6.58 -20.60
N ILE A 136 -10.88 6.37 -19.39
CA ILE A 136 -11.68 6.42 -18.16
C ILE A 136 -11.33 7.70 -17.41
N GLU A 137 -12.36 8.50 -17.09
CA GLU A 137 -12.17 9.73 -16.31
C GLU A 137 -11.69 9.42 -14.89
N ALA A 138 -10.67 10.15 -14.45
CA ALA A 138 -10.19 10.04 -13.09
C ALA A 138 -11.10 10.74 -12.10
N PHE A 139 -11.22 10.22 -10.88
CA PHE A 139 -11.88 10.93 -9.80
C PHE A 139 -11.21 12.28 -9.56
N PRO A 140 -11.99 13.38 -9.54
CA PRO A 140 -11.46 14.67 -9.17
C PRO A 140 -11.14 14.71 -7.67
N TYR A 141 -10.07 15.41 -7.30
CA TYR A 141 -9.93 15.86 -5.93
C TYR A 141 -10.92 17.03 -5.70
N ILE A 142 -11.76 16.89 -4.68
CA ILE A 142 -12.72 17.92 -4.26
C ILE A 142 -12.49 18.18 -2.77
N GLU A 143 -11.98 19.37 -2.46
CA GLU A 143 -11.69 19.79 -1.08
C GLU A 143 -12.87 19.51 -0.13
N LYS A 144 -12.58 18.92 1.03
CA LYS A 144 -13.55 18.54 2.08
C LYS A 144 -14.54 17.42 1.71
N LEU A 145 -14.55 16.94 0.49
CA LEU A 145 -15.44 15.85 0.05
C LEU A 145 -14.68 14.54 -0.18
N THR A 146 -13.54 14.63 -0.87
CA THR A 146 -12.68 13.47 -1.10
C THR A 146 -11.53 13.41 -0.09
N PRO A 147 -10.94 12.24 0.17
CA PRO A 147 -9.72 12.14 0.97
C PRO A 147 -8.63 13.07 0.45
N GLU A 148 -7.89 13.73 1.37
CA GLU A 148 -6.86 14.70 0.99
C GLU A 148 -5.75 14.07 0.13
N PHE A 149 -5.40 12.81 0.36
CA PHE A 149 -4.36 12.12 -0.41
C PHE A 149 -4.70 11.94 -1.90
N TYR A 150 -5.96 12.13 -2.33
CA TYR A 150 -6.34 12.15 -3.75
C TYR A 150 -5.68 13.30 -4.53
N GLN A 151 -5.06 14.26 -3.83
CA GLN A 151 -4.19 15.25 -4.47
C GLN A 151 -2.94 14.63 -5.10
N PHE A 152 -2.54 13.45 -4.62
CA PHE A 152 -1.29 12.79 -5.03
C PHE A 152 -1.51 11.47 -5.77
N VAL A 153 -2.71 10.90 -5.67
CA VAL A 153 -3.09 9.64 -6.30
C VAL A 153 -4.26 9.87 -7.25
N GLU A 154 -4.20 9.21 -8.38
CA GLU A 154 -5.27 9.22 -9.39
C GLU A 154 -5.95 7.87 -9.43
N LEU A 155 -7.27 7.85 -9.24
CA LEU A 155 -8.10 6.67 -9.31
C LEU A 155 -9.11 6.79 -10.47
N ARG A 156 -9.23 5.72 -11.27
CA ARG A 156 -10.16 5.60 -12.39
C ARG A 156 -11.03 4.38 -12.18
N GLN A 157 -12.25 4.58 -11.66
CA GLN A 157 -13.15 3.48 -11.32
C GLN A 157 -13.77 2.88 -12.57
N VAL A 158 -13.81 1.55 -12.61
CA VAL A 158 -14.44 0.75 -13.67
C VAL A 158 -15.64 0.00 -13.13
N GLY A 159 -15.51 -0.65 -11.99
CA GLY A 159 -16.57 -1.43 -11.34
C GLY A 159 -16.80 -0.99 -9.91
N GLY A 160 -17.96 -1.33 -9.38
CA GLY A 160 -18.44 -0.89 -8.07
C GLY A 160 -19.18 0.44 -8.12
N GLN A 161 -19.53 0.96 -6.94
CA GLN A 161 -20.25 2.21 -6.76
C GLN A 161 -19.43 3.17 -5.87
N LEU A 162 -19.87 4.41 -5.77
CA LEU A 162 -19.25 5.37 -4.86
C LEU A 162 -19.43 4.93 -3.40
N PRO A 163 -18.48 5.29 -2.51
CA PRO A 163 -18.70 5.13 -1.08
C PRO A 163 -20.03 5.75 -0.63
N PHE A 164 -20.73 5.08 0.29
CA PHE A 164 -21.99 5.57 0.90
C PHE A 164 -23.14 5.72 -0.08
N SER A 165 -23.21 4.89 -1.12
CA SER A 165 -24.26 4.95 -2.15
C SER A 165 -25.41 3.97 -1.95
N GLY A 166 -25.40 3.15 -0.88
CA GLY A 166 -26.40 2.10 -0.67
C GLY A 166 -26.29 0.95 -1.69
N SER A 167 -25.09 0.66 -2.17
CA SER A 167 -24.84 -0.42 -3.15
C SER A 167 -25.28 -1.78 -2.61
N GLU A 168 -25.83 -2.62 -3.48
CA GLU A 168 -26.12 -4.03 -3.17
C GLU A 168 -24.87 -4.93 -3.25
N THR A 169 -23.77 -4.42 -3.79
CA THR A 169 -22.50 -5.16 -3.96
C THR A 169 -21.37 -4.51 -3.18
N ALA A 170 -20.34 -5.29 -2.88
CA ALA A 170 -19.16 -4.87 -2.17
C ALA A 170 -17.87 -5.17 -2.96
N ASP A 171 -17.96 -5.13 -4.27
CA ASP A 171 -16.83 -5.30 -5.18
C ASP A 171 -16.44 -3.95 -5.77
N LEU A 172 -15.15 -3.76 -6.03
CA LEU A 172 -14.60 -2.51 -6.54
C LEU A 172 -13.47 -2.82 -7.51
N SER A 173 -13.43 -2.13 -8.64
CA SER A 173 -12.32 -2.28 -9.58
C SER A 173 -12.02 -0.99 -10.34
N GLY A 174 -10.78 -0.88 -10.82
CA GLY A 174 -10.33 0.27 -11.59
C GLY A 174 -8.82 0.33 -11.74
N TRP A 175 -8.32 1.54 -12.02
CA TRP A 175 -6.92 1.85 -12.22
C TRP A 175 -6.44 2.88 -11.21
N ALA A 176 -5.22 2.70 -10.72
CA ALA A 176 -4.57 3.63 -9.79
C ALA A 176 -3.18 4.02 -10.30
N SER A 177 -2.83 5.30 -10.19
CA SER A 177 -1.49 5.83 -10.48
C SER A 177 -1.15 6.98 -9.54
N LEU A 178 0.12 7.33 -9.46
CA LEU A 178 0.54 8.58 -8.83
C LEU A 178 0.29 9.74 -9.81
N ARG A 179 -0.17 10.90 -9.30
CA ARG A 179 -0.35 12.10 -10.14
C ARG A 179 0.96 12.71 -10.59
N GLU A 180 1.97 12.66 -9.72
CA GLU A 180 3.34 13.04 -10.04
C GLU A 180 4.19 11.77 -10.11
N ALA A 181 4.71 11.48 -11.29
CA ALA A 181 5.57 10.32 -11.50
C ALA A 181 6.87 10.47 -10.70
N PRO A 182 7.28 9.44 -9.93
CA PRO A 182 8.57 9.44 -9.27
C PRO A 182 9.72 9.35 -10.31
N GLU A 183 10.93 9.69 -9.93
CA GLU A 183 12.08 9.43 -10.80
C GLU A 183 12.22 7.94 -11.15
N ARG A 184 11.90 7.08 -10.18
CA ARG A 184 11.86 5.62 -10.33
C ARG A 184 10.68 5.06 -9.56
N PHE A 185 9.90 4.18 -10.19
CA PHE A 185 8.85 3.44 -9.50
C PHE A 185 9.47 2.30 -8.69
N GLU A 186 9.24 2.32 -7.39
CA GLU A 186 9.78 1.36 -6.41
C GLU A 186 8.63 0.68 -5.65
N GLU A 187 8.96 -0.33 -4.84
CA GLU A 187 7.99 -1.09 -4.04
C GLU A 187 7.17 -0.19 -3.09
N GLU A 188 7.76 0.90 -2.58
CA GLU A 188 7.08 1.87 -1.73
C GLU A 188 5.93 2.57 -2.46
N HIS A 189 6.09 2.86 -3.76
CA HIS A 189 5.05 3.46 -4.59
C HIS A 189 3.91 2.46 -4.84
N LEU A 190 4.25 1.17 -5.04
CA LEU A 190 3.25 0.10 -5.12
C LEU A 190 2.43 0.00 -3.82
N VAL A 191 3.08 0.08 -2.66
CA VAL A 191 2.42 0.06 -1.35
C VAL A 191 1.44 1.24 -1.22
N VAL A 192 1.83 2.46 -1.63
CA VAL A 192 0.92 3.62 -1.66
C VAL A 192 -0.31 3.33 -2.52
N LEU A 193 -0.12 2.83 -3.74
CA LEU A 193 -1.23 2.60 -4.68
C LEU A 193 -2.12 1.43 -4.28
N ALA A 194 -1.57 0.41 -3.62
CA ALA A 194 -2.32 -0.77 -3.19
C ALA A 194 -3.37 -0.48 -2.10
N ASP A 195 -3.19 0.60 -1.32
CA ASP A 195 -4.13 1.04 -0.30
C ASP A 195 -4.97 2.27 -0.72
N ALA A 196 -4.80 2.76 -1.96
CA ALA A 196 -5.41 4.01 -2.41
C ALA A 196 -6.93 3.94 -2.59
N TRP A 197 -7.48 2.75 -2.82
CA TRP A 197 -8.90 2.54 -3.02
C TRP A 197 -9.67 2.56 -1.70
N PRO A 198 -10.89 3.13 -1.69
CA PRO A 198 -11.74 3.02 -0.52
C PRO A 198 -12.05 1.55 -0.22
N PRO A 199 -12.23 1.16 1.05
CA PRO A 199 -12.67 -0.19 1.37
C PRO A 199 -13.96 -0.55 0.64
N ALA A 200 -13.96 -1.65 -0.14
CA ALA A 200 -15.07 -2.01 -1.00
C ALA A 200 -16.45 -2.08 -0.28
N PRO A 201 -16.60 -2.56 0.97
CA PRO A 201 -17.90 -2.65 1.61
C PRO A 201 -18.52 -1.31 2.02
N ILE A 202 -17.76 -0.19 2.09
CA ILE A 202 -18.36 1.10 2.48
C ILE A 202 -19.31 1.66 1.43
N GLN A 203 -19.28 1.17 0.20
CA GLN A 203 -20.27 1.53 -0.83
C GLN A 203 -21.68 1.02 -0.49
N MET A 204 -21.81 -0.01 0.37
CA MET A 204 -23.10 -0.57 0.79
C MET A 204 -23.81 0.30 1.83
N LEU A 205 -23.11 1.23 2.48
CA LEU A 205 -23.71 2.14 3.45
C LEU A 205 -24.54 3.23 2.75
N ASP A 206 -25.70 3.59 3.33
CA ASP A 206 -26.58 4.64 2.83
C ASP A 206 -26.14 6.05 3.25
N GLY A 207 -25.13 6.17 4.11
CA GLY A 207 -24.63 7.43 4.63
C GLY A 207 -23.22 7.29 5.20
N PHE A 208 -22.62 8.44 5.49
CA PHE A 208 -21.25 8.47 6.00
C PHE A 208 -21.15 7.76 7.35
N ALA A 209 -20.23 6.80 7.42
CA ALA A 209 -19.81 6.15 8.65
C ALA A 209 -18.28 6.01 8.66
N PRO A 210 -17.64 6.17 9.83
CA PRO A 210 -16.20 5.97 9.91
C PRO A 210 -15.84 4.51 9.64
N GLY A 211 -14.70 4.31 8.98
CA GLY A 211 -14.07 3.01 8.78
C GLY A 211 -12.57 3.13 9.00
N SER A 212 -11.93 2.06 9.41
CA SER A 212 -10.49 2.01 9.63
C SER A 212 -9.94 0.63 9.37
N SER A 213 -8.81 0.53 8.70
CA SER A 213 -8.06 -0.72 8.59
C SER A 213 -7.47 -1.08 9.96
N LEU A 214 -7.60 -2.35 10.35
CA LEU A 214 -6.94 -2.93 11.51
C LEU A 214 -5.62 -3.59 11.12
N THR A 215 -5.70 -4.46 10.11
CA THR A 215 -4.55 -5.18 9.56
C THR A 215 -4.61 -5.19 8.05
N TRP A 216 -3.44 -5.10 7.44
CA TRP A 216 -3.26 -5.14 6.00
C TRP A 216 -2.04 -5.97 5.65
N THR A 217 -2.20 -6.94 4.74
CA THR A 217 -1.11 -7.73 4.18
C THR A 217 -1.06 -7.51 2.68
N LEU A 218 0.15 -7.22 2.16
CA LEU A 218 0.46 -7.14 0.74
C LEU A 218 1.52 -8.20 0.41
N GLU A 219 1.20 -9.08 -0.54
CA GLU A 219 2.06 -10.17 -1.00
C GLU A 219 2.49 -9.88 -2.45
N LEU A 220 3.79 -9.73 -2.70
CA LEU A 220 4.32 -9.40 -4.02
C LEU A 220 4.58 -10.66 -4.83
N ILE A 221 3.99 -10.72 -6.01
CA ILE A 221 4.13 -11.83 -6.97
C ILE A 221 5.18 -11.47 -8.02
N ALA A 222 5.08 -10.27 -8.62
CA ALA A 222 6.07 -9.75 -9.56
C ALA A 222 7.14 -8.92 -8.83
N GLU A 223 8.33 -8.86 -9.40
CA GLU A 223 9.37 -7.94 -8.93
C GLU A 223 9.09 -6.53 -9.41
N VAL A 224 9.18 -5.58 -8.49
CA VAL A 224 9.01 -4.15 -8.78
C VAL A 224 10.37 -3.53 -9.01
N GLY A 225 10.56 -2.95 -10.19
CA GLY A 225 11.79 -2.27 -10.55
C GLY A 225 11.66 -1.55 -11.90
N PRO A 226 12.63 -0.72 -12.28
CA PRO A 226 12.51 0.22 -13.40
C PRO A 226 12.33 -0.45 -14.77
N GLU A 227 12.75 -1.71 -14.94
CA GLU A 227 12.56 -2.46 -16.19
C GLU A 227 11.09 -2.90 -16.37
N ALA A 228 10.44 -3.31 -15.28
CA ALA A 228 9.06 -3.79 -15.29
C ALA A 228 8.03 -2.68 -15.02
N PHE A 229 8.44 -1.62 -14.32
CA PHE A 229 7.57 -0.52 -13.90
C PHE A 229 8.21 0.82 -14.29
N PRO A 230 7.80 1.42 -15.41
CA PRO A 230 8.19 2.79 -15.76
C PRO A 230 7.68 3.77 -14.70
N ALA A 231 8.25 4.97 -14.67
CA ALA A 231 7.93 6.00 -13.67
C ALA A 231 6.42 6.33 -13.62
N GLU A 232 5.76 6.36 -14.77
CA GLU A 232 4.34 6.65 -14.94
C GLU A 232 3.46 5.39 -14.81
N SER A 233 3.90 4.40 -14.02
CA SER A 233 3.16 3.14 -13.86
C SER A 233 1.74 3.37 -13.37
N ILE A 234 0.82 2.67 -14.03
CA ILE A 234 -0.58 2.56 -13.63
C ILE A 234 -0.87 1.10 -13.28
N LEU A 235 -1.63 0.86 -12.24
CA LEU A 235 -1.97 -0.47 -11.74
C LEU A 235 -3.46 -0.72 -11.87
N GLY A 236 -3.82 -1.84 -12.48
CA GLY A 236 -5.16 -2.41 -12.38
C GLY A 236 -5.40 -2.93 -10.96
N TYR A 237 -6.60 -2.75 -10.46
CA TYR A 237 -7.03 -3.15 -9.12
C TYR A 237 -8.42 -3.75 -9.18
N ALA A 238 -8.64 -4.84 -8.47
CA ALA A 238 -9.96 -5.36 -8.21
C ALA A 238 -10.02 -5.96 -6.81
N ALA A 239 -10.98 -5.49 -6.04
CA ALA A 239 -11.25 -5.94 -4.68
C ALA A 239 -12.61 -6.58 -4.57
N ALA A 240 -12.72 -7.58 -3.71
CA ALA A 240 -13.96 -8.18 -3.28
C ALA A 240 -14.01 -8.28 -1.76
N THR A 241 -15.22 -8.29 -1.21
CA THR A 241 -15.45 -8.50 0.20
C THR A 241 -15.79 -9.95 0.47
N ASP A 242 -14.92 -10.67 1.18
CA ASP A 242 -15.11 -12.10 1.51
C ASP A 242 -16.23 -12.28 2.53
N ALA A 243 -16.33 -11.38 3.53
CA ALA A 243 -17.36 -11.38 4.56
C ALA A 243 -17.41 -10.02 5.28
N ALA A 244 -18.60 -9.63 5.74
CA ALA A 244 -18.80 -8.48 6.62
C ALA A 244 -19.92 -8.78 7.61
N ARG A 245 -19.64 -8.58 8.91
CA ARG A 245 -20.60 -8.68 10.00
C ARG A 245 -20.04 -8.09 11.29
N ASP A 246 -20.92 -7.77 12.21
CA ASP A 246 -20.57 -7.30 13.56
C ASP A 246 -19.63 -6.07 13.56
N GLY A 247 -19.73 -5.19 12.53
CA GLY A 247 -18.87 -4.01 12.39
C GLY A 247 -17.48 -4.29 11.81
N TYR A 248 -17.22 -5.48 11.29
CA TYR A 248 -15.96 -5.85 10.65
C TYR A 248 -16.20 -6.35 9.23
N ALA A 249 -15.26 -6.04 8.33
CA ALA A 249 -15.23 -6.62 7.00
C ALA A 249 -13.83 -7.14 6.65
N HIS A 250 -13.82 -8.18 5.84
CA HIS A 250 -12.62 -8.85 5.36
C HIS A 250 -12.62 -8.78 3.85
N THR A 251 -11.61 -8.13 3.31
CA THR A 251 -11.50 -7.90 1.87
C THR A 251 -10.22 -8.48 1.32
N HIS A 252 -10.26 -8.88 0.05
CA HIS A 252 -9.05 -9.14 -0.71
C HIS A 252 -9.06 -8.30 -1.99
N ALA A 253 -7.88 -8.01 -2.50
CA ALA A 253 -7.70 -7.36 -3.78
C ALA A 253 -6.51 -7.97 -4.53
N MET A 254 -6.57 -7.86 -5.85
CA MET A 254 -5.46 -8.19 -6.73
C MET A 254 -5.06 -6.95 -7.51
N LEU A 255 -3.76 -6.84 -7.78
CA LEU A 255 -3.17 -5.74 -8.54
C LEU A 255 -2.44 -6.28 -9.76
N TRP A 256 -2.65 -5.65 -10.91
CA TRP A 256 -2.06 -6.07 -12.18
C TRP A 256 -1.35 -4.92 -12.88
N ARG A 257 -0.39 -5.26 -13.71
CA ARG A 257 0.10 -4.36 -14.75
C ARG A 257 -0.92 -4.29 -15.90
N PRO A 258 -0.84 -3.26 -16.75
CA PRO A 258 -1.74 -3.12 -17.92
C PRO A 258 -1.69 -4.30 -18.90
N ASP A 259 -0.58 -5.03 -18.95
CA ASP A 259 -0.40 -6.24 -19.79
C ASP A 259 -1.05 -7.51 -19.20
N GLY A 260 -1.67 -7.40 -18.01
CA GLY A 260 -2.37 -8.50 -17.33
C GLY A 260 -1.49 -9.34 -16.40
N GLU A 261 -0.22 -8.97 -16.19
CA GLU A 261 0.62 -9.65 -15.20
C GLU A 261 0.16 -9.30 -13.78
N LEU A 262 -0.07 -10.33 -12.95
CA LEU A 262 -0.39 -10.17 -11.54
C LEU A 262 0.84 -9.68 -10.79
N VAL A 263 0.69 -8.52 -10.14
CA VAL A 263 1.77 -7.86 -9.39
C VAL A 263 1.72 -8.19 -7.91
N ALA A 264 0.55 -8.10 -7.31
CA ALA A 264 0.39 -8.29 -5.87
C ALA A 264 -1.01 -8.77 -5.49
N ILE A 265 -1.08 -9.40 -4.33
CA ILE A 265 -2.32 -9.77 -3.64
C ILE A 265 -2.37 -8.98 -2.34
N SER A 266 -3.51 -8.37 -2.05
CA SER A 266 -3.77 -7.56 -0.86
C SER A 266 -4.90 -8.18 -0.04
N ARG A 267 -4.77 -8.17 1.30
CA ARG A 267 -5.83 -8.57 2.24
C ARG A 267 -5.95 -7.56 3.36
N GLN A 268 -7.18 -7.17 3.68
CA GLN A 268 -7.44 -6.23 4.77
C GLN A 268 -8.55 -6.74 5.69
N THR A 269 -8.36 -6.50 6.99
CA THR A 269 -9.45 -6.50 7.98
C THR A 269 -9.72 -5.05 8.35
N ILE A 270 -10.97 -4.63 8.18
CA ILE A 270 -11.42 -3.26 8.43
C ILE A 270 -12.56 -3.23 9.44
N THR A 271 -12.65 -2.14 10.20
CA THR A 271 -13.84 -1.80 10.97
C THR A 271 -14.73 -0.91 10.13
N VAL A 272 -16.03 -1.13 10.18
CA VAL A 272 -17.06 -0.31 9.53
C VAL A 272 -18.12 0.01 10.57
N PHE A 273 -18.27 1.28 10.91
CA PHE A 273 -19.20 1.76 11.93
C PHE A 273 -20.45 2.33 11.26
N GLY A 274 -21.35 1.46 10.85
CA GLY A 274 -22.58 1.85 10.21
C GLY A 274 -23.78 1.06 10.69
#